data_12a4de2e8f45065b8b65bce60a2dae60
#
_entry.id   12a4de2e8f45065b8b65bce60a2dae60
#
_cell.length_a   1.000
_cell.length_b   1.000
_cell.length_c   1.000
_cell.angle_alpha   90.00
_cell.angle_beta   90.00
_cell.angle_gamma   90.00
#
_symmetry.space_group_name_H-M   'P 1'
#
loop_
_entity.id
_entity.type
_entity.pdbx_description
1 polymer ?
#
loop_
_entity_poly.entity_id
_entity_poly.type
_entity_poly.pdbx_seq_one_letter_code
_entity_poly.pdbx_strand_id
1 'polypeptide(L)'
;EKQYGIDEKRLAEYAAQIKEIHELGVQIGIVIGGGNIFRGLSGANKGFDRVKGDQMGMLATVINSLALSSALVAAGVKARVLTAVRMEPIGEFYNKWRAIECMEAGEVVIMSAGTGNPFFTTDTGSSLRGIEIEADVMLKGTRVDGIYTADPEKDPTATKFHDITYDEVLKRGLKVMDLTATCMCKE
;
A
#
# COMPACT_ATOMS: atom_id res chain seq x y z
N GLU A 1 -5.10 10.73 16.86
CA GLU A 1 -4.50 9.61 16.12
C GLU A 1 -3.66 8.78 17.08
N LYS A 2 -3.89 7.45 17.11
CA LYS A 2 -2.97 6.55 17.81
C LYS A 2 -1.63 6.59 17.09
N GLN A 3 -0.55 6.89 17.81
CA GLN A 3 0.80 6.87 17.25
C GLN A 3 1.29 5.45 16.93
N TYR A 4 0.62 4.42 17.44
CA TYR A 4 1.00 3.03 17.32
C TYR A 4 -0.21 2.10 17.29
N GLY A 5 -0.14 1.06 16.46
CA GLY A 5 -1.19 0.05 16.35
C GLY A 5 -2.33 0.43 15.40
N ILE A 6 -3.44 -0.27 15.54
CA ILE A 6 -4.65 -0.09 14.72
C ILE A 6 -5.55 0.93 15.38
N ASP A 7 -5.99 1.92 14.62
CA ASP A 7 -7.00 2.89 15.01
C ASP A 7 -8.35 2.47 14.41
N GLU A 8 -9.25 1.98 15.27
CA GLU A 8 -10.55 1.42 14.85
C GLU A 8 -11.45 2.46 14.17
N LYS A 9 -11.38 3.71 14.60
CA LYS A 9 -12.16 4.81 13.97
C LYS A 9 -11.67 5.07 12.54
N ARG A 10 -10.36 5.19 12.36
CA ARG A 10 -9.76 5.37 11.04
C ARG A 10 -10.01 4.18 10.13
N LEU A 11 -9.96 2.97 10.69
CA LEU A 11 -10.25 1.75 9.96
C LEU A 11 -11.69 1.75 9.41
N ALA A 12 -12.66 2.15 10.23
CA ALA A 12 -14.06 2.27 9.82
C ALA A 12 -14.25 3.38 8.76
N GLU A 13 -13.56 4.53 8.90
CA GLU A 13 -13.58 5.61 7.91
C GLU A 13 -13.03 5.13 6.55
N TYR A 14 -11.91 4.42 6.52
CA TYR A 14 -11.36 3.86 5.28
C TYR A 14 -12.27 2.81 4.66
N ALA A 15 -12.85 1.92 5.47
CA ALA A 15 -13.78 0.92 4.97
C ALA A 15 -15.03 1.56 4.32
N ALA A 16 -15.55 2.63 4.90
CA ALA A 16 -16.67 3.40 4.34
C ALA A 16 -16.30 4.04 3.00
N GLN A 17 -15.15 4.72 2.90
CA GLN A 17 -14.68 5.34 1.65
C GLN A 17 -14.43 4.30 0.54
N ILE A 18 -13.82 3.15 0.88
CA ILE A 18 -13.58 2.08 -0.07
C ILE A 18 -14.91 1.52 -0.57
N LYS A 19 -15.89 1.34 0.33
CA LYS A 19 -17.24 0.90 -0.04
C LYS A 19 -17.91 1.85 -1.03
N GLU A 20 -17.86 3.15 -0.79
CA GLU A 20 -18.42 4.16 -1.71
C GLU A 20 -17.83 4.03 -3.13
N ILE A 21 -16.50 3.85 -3.24
CA ILE A 21 -15.84 3.66 -4.53
C ILE A 21 -16.23 2.32 -5.16
N HIS A 22 -16.29 1.25 -4.36
CA HIS A 22 -16.68 -0.07 -4.82
C HIS A 22 -18.11 -0.10 -5.37
N GLU A 23 -19.04 0.63 -4.74
CA GLU A 23 -20.43 0.76 -5.19
C GLU A 23 -20.59 1.48 -6.54
N LEU A 24 -19.55 2.22 -6.99
CA LEU A 24 -19.47 2.79 -8.34
C LEU A 24 -19.11 1.75 -9.42
N GLY A 25 -18.90 0.49 -9.06
CA GLY A 25 -18.49 -0.58 -9.96
C GLY A 25 -17.01 -0.61 -10.29
N VAL A 26 -16.17 0.08 -9.53
CA VAL A 26 -14.72 0.06 -9.69
C VAL A 26 -14.13 -1.20 -9.06
N GLN A 27 -13.24 -1.89 -9.78
CA GLN A 27 -12.42 -2.97 -9.23
C GLN A 27 -11.29 -2.38 -8.38
N ILE A 28 -11.13 -2.88 -7.15
CA ILE A 28 -10.22 -2.28 -6.19
C ILE A 28 -9.19 -3.30 -5.69
N GLY A 29 -7.91 -3.01 -5.98
CA GLY A 29 -6.76 -3.64 -5.35
C GLY A 29 -6.13 -2.70 -4.32
N ILE A 30 -5.83 -3.18 -3.12
CA ILE A 30 -5.28 -2.38 -2.03
C ILE A 30 -3.94 -2.95 -1.60
N VAL A 31 -2.94 -2.08 -1.46
CA VAL A 31 -1.68 -2.38 -0.77
C VAL A 31 -1.59 -1.45 0.44
N ILE A 32 -1.39 -2.02 1.61
CA ILE A 32 -1.33 -1.27 2.87
C ILE A 32 0.02 -1.46 3.55
N GLY A 33 0.59 -0.39 4.09
CA GLY A 33 1.85 -0.43 4.83
C GLY A 33 1.68 -0.98 6.25
N GLY A 34 2.81 -1.36 6.87
CA GLY A 34 2.87 -1.86 8.25
C GLY A 34 3.52 -0.91 9.25
N GLY A 35 3.85 0.32 8.83
CA GLY A 35 4.68 1.25 9.60
C GLY A 35 4.08 1.77 10.91
N ASN A 36 2.77 1.61 11.12
CA ASN A 36 2.07 1.87 12.37
C ASN A 36 2.31 0.77 13.43
N ILE A 37 2.74 -0.41 13.01
CA ILE A 37 3.04 -1.57 13.87
C ILE A 37 4.55 -1.77 13.97
N PHE A 38 5.24 -1.85 12.82
CA PHE A 38 6.68 -2.06 12.78
C PHE A 38 7.31 -1.44 11.52
N ARG A 39 8.50 -0.83 11.68
CA ARG A 39 9.30 -0.28 10.59
C ARG A 39 10.67 -0.95 10.57
N GLY A 40 10.96 -1.73 9.53
CA GLY A 40 12.21 -2.49 9.38
C GLY A 40 13.47 -1.65 9.51
N LEU A 41 13.54 -0.47 8.87
CA LEU A 41 14.66 0.47 8.99
C LEU A 41 14.89 0.95 10.44
N SER A 42 13.82 1.25 11.19
CA SER A 42 13.92 1.62 12.59
C SER A 42 14.31 0.44 13.48
N GLY A 43 13.95 -0.79 13.06
CA GLY A 43 14.34 -2.03 13.72
C GLY A 43 15.83 -2.34 13.56
N ALA A 44 16.40 -2.15 12.35
CA ALA A 44 17.84 -2.35 12.10
C ALA A 44 18.70 -1.47 13.03
N ASN A 45 18.31 -0.23 13.28
CA ASN A 45 18.98 0.68 14.23
C ASN A 45 18.86 0.22 15.69
N LYS A 46 17.99 -0.77 16.01
CA LYS A 46 17.81 -1.36 17.33
C LYS A 46 18.49 -2.73 17.48
N GLY A 47 19.43 -3.06 16.60
CA GLY A 47 20.18 -4.32 16.66
C GLY A 47 19.52 -5.51 15.97
N PHE A 48 18.42 -5.31 15.25
CA PHE A 48 17.85 -6.35 14.40
C PHE A 48 18.64 -6.47 13.09
N ASP A 49 18.80 -7.69 12.60
CA ASP A 49 19.21 -7.94 11.22
C ASP A 49 18.22 -7.32 10.24
N ARG A 50 18.71 -6.72 9.16
CA ARG A 50 17.89 -6.00 8.18
C ARG A 50 16.82 -6.91 7.57
N VAL A 51 17.18 -8.14 7.20
CA VAL A 51 16.24 -9.10 6.61
C VAL A 51 15.13 -9.46 7.59
N LYS A 52 15.49 -9.72 8.87
CA LYS A 52 14.50 -9.97 9.93
C LYS A 52 13.59 -8.77 10.16
N GLY A 53 14.16 -7.56 10.17
CA GLY A 53 13.39 -6.33 10.30
C GLY A 53 12.38 -6.15 9.15
N ASP A 54 12.79 -6.40 7.91
CA ASP A 54 11.90 -6.31 6.76
C ASP A 54 10.81 -7.40 6.78
N GLN A 55 11.15 -8.63 7.21
CA GLN A 55 10.17 -9.70 7.42
C GLN A 55 9.12 -9.33 8.49
N MET A 56 9.55 -8.73 9.60
CA MET A 56 8.63 -8.21 10.62
C MET A 56 7.72 -7.10 10.04
N GLY A 57 8.26 -6.23 9.18
CA GLY A 57 7.49 -5.24 8.43
C GLY A 57 6.44 -5.86 7.51
N MET A 58 6.78 -6.95 6.81
CA MET A 58 5.83 -7.70 5.98
C MET A 58 4.69 -8.26 6.83
N LEU A 59 4.98 -8.89 7.98
CA LEU A 59 3.97 -9.40 8.90
C LEU A 59 3.06 -8.27 9.43
N ALA A 60 3.63 -7.10 9.70
CA ALA A 60 2.86 -5.92 10.11
C ALA A 60 1.84 -5.50 9.05
N THR A 61 2.18 -5.59 7.75
CA THR A 61 1.22 -5.33 6.67
C THR A 61 0.08 -6.35 6.66
N VAL A 62 0.36 -7.62 6.98
CA VAL A 62 -0.65 -8.68 7.05
C VAL A 62 -1.64 -8.39 8.18
N ILE A 63 -1.16 -7.97 9.36
CA ILE A 63 -2.04 -7.58 10.48
C ILE A 63 -2.99 -6.45 10.04
N ASN A 64 -2.49 -5.40 9.40
CA ASN A 64 -3.32 -4.31 8.90
C ASN A 64 -4.30 -4.76 7.82
N SER A 65 -3.89 -5.69 6.95
CA SER A 65 -4.73 -6.23 5.88
C SER A 65 -5.90 -7.04 6.43
N LEU A 66 -5.67 -7.85 7.46
CA LEU A 66 -6.72 -8.60 8.14
C LEU A 66 -7.72 -7.67 8.84
N ALA A 67 -7.22 -6.61 9.50
CA ALA A 67 -8.07 -5.62 10.13
C ALA A 67 -8.94 -4.89 9.11
N LEU A 68 -8.36 -4.45 7.97
CA LEU A 68 -9.09 -3.78 6.90
C LEU A 68 -10.11 -4.73 6.24
N SER A 69 -9.74 -5.96 5.98
CA SER A 69 -10.66 -6.99 5.45
C SER A 69 -11.86 -7.19 6.38
N SER A 70 -11.62 -7.30 7.69
CA SER A 70 -12.69 -7.42 8.69
C SER A 70 -13.63 -6.21 8.69
N ALA A 71 -13.09 -5.00 8.59
CA ALA A 71 -13.90 -3.78 8.54
C ALA A 71 -14.71 -3.67 7.25
N LEU A 72 -14.15 -4.06 6.10
CA LEU A 72 -14.87 -4.11 4.81
C LEU A 72 -16.02 -5.10 4.86
N VAL A 73 -15.78 -6.31 5.38
CA VAL A 73 -16.82 -7.33 5.53
C VAL A 73 -17.94 -6.84 6.46
N ALA A 74 -17.59 -6.20 7.58
CA ALA A 74 -18.57 -5.59 8.49
C ALA A 74 -19.38 -4.47 7.81
N ALA A 75 -18.78 -3.75 6.85
CA ALA A 75 -19.46 -2.74 6.02
C ALA A 75 -20.29 -3.35 4.85
N GLY A 76 -20.29 -4.67 4.68
CA GLY A 76 -21.03 -5.39 3.64
C GLY A 76 -20.28 -5.52 2.31
N VAL A 77 -18.96 -5.28 2.29
CA VAL A 77 -18.11 -5.43 1.10
C VAL A 77 -17.33 -6.74 1.20
N LYS A 78 -17.40 -7.56 0.18
CA LYS A 78 -16.56 -8.77 0.10
C LYS A 78 -15.09 -8.36 -0.04
N ALA A 79 -14.22 -8.92 0.79
CA ALA A 79 -12.80 -8.62 0.76
C ALA A 79 -11.95 -9.90 0.85
N ARG A 80 -10.87 -9.93 0.08
CA ARG A 80 -9.92 -11.04 0.01
C ARG A 80 -8.51 -10.57 0.39
N VAL A 81 -7.83 -11.28 1.29
CA VAL A 81 -6.43 -11.02 1.60
C VAL A 81 -5.55 -12.02 0.87
N LEU A 82 -4.69 -11.50 -0.01
CA LEU A 82 -3.65 -12.26 -0.70
C LEU A 82 -2.28 -11.85 -0.16
N THR A 83 -1.43 -12.81 0.15
CA THR A 83 -0.13 -12.55 0.78
C THR A 83 1.03 -12.97 -0.13
N ALA A 84 2.05 -12.14 -0.23
CA ALA A 84 3.24 -12.44 -1.01
C ALA A 84 4.16 -13.51 -0.34
N VAL A 85 3.87 -13.86 0.90
CA VAL A 85 4.53 -14.94 1.66
C VAL A 85 3.49 -15.98 2.03
N ARG A 86 3.78 -17.26 1.85
CA ARG A 86 2.85 -18.35 2.21
C ARG A 86 2.53 -18.35 3.69
N MET A 87 1.26 -18.26 4.03
CA MET A 87 0.78 -18.29 5.41
C MET A 87 -0.67 -18.78 5.53
N GLU A 88 -1.06 -19.71 4.70
CA GLU A 88 -2.38 -20.33 4.82
C GLU A 88 -2.55 -21.00 6.21
N PRO A 89 -3.71 -20.92 6.85
CA PRO A 89 -4.98 -20.38 6.33
C PRO A 89 -5.23 -18.89 6.63
N ILE A 90 -4.23 -18.12 7.07
CA ILE A 90 -4.40 -16.72 7.48
C ILE A 90 -4.68 -15.82 6.28
N GLY A 91 -3.99 -16.05 5.18
CA GLY A 91 -4.20 -15.38 3.89
C GLY A 91 -3.85 -16.33 2.76
N GLU A 92 -4.50 -16.16 1.61
CA GLU A 92 -4.24 -16.96 0.41
C GLU A 92 -2.93 -16.48 -0.23
N PHE A 93 -2.12 -17.42 -0.76
CA PHE A 93 -0.88 -17.04 -1.44
C PHE A 93 -1.18 -16.23 -2.70
N TYR A 94 -0.51 -15.07 -2.84
CA TYR A 94 -0.72 -14.15 -3.95
C TYR A 94 -0.38 -14.80 -5.29
N ASN A 95 -1.30 -14.64 -6.22
CA ASN A 95 -1.12 -14.93 -7.63
C ASN A 95 -1.88 -13.85 -8.43
N LYS A 96 -1.27 -13.30 -9.48
CA LYS A 96 -1.88 -12.24 -10.32
C LYS A 96 -3.27 -12.65 -10.84
N TRP A 97 -3.39 -13.86 -11.37
CA TRP A 97 -4.63 -14.35 -11.94
C TRP A 97 -5.74 -14.50 -10.90
N ARG A 98 -5.34 -14.96 -9.70
CA ARG A 98 -6.27 -15.05 -8.58
C ARG A 98 -6.74 -13.68 -8.10
N ALA A 99 -5.85 -12.68 -8.09
CA ALA A 99 -6.21 -11.32 -7.74
C ALA A 99 -7.23 -10.74 -8.73
N ILE A 100 -6.99 -10.90 -10.03
CA ILE A 100 -7.89 -10.45 -11.09
C ILE A 100 -9.25 -11.15 -10.98
N GLU A 101 -9.27 -12.49 -10.86
CA GLU A 101 -10.49 -13.29 -10.70
C GLU A 101 -11.35 -12.79 -9.51
N CYS A 102 -10.72 -12.53 -8.37
CA CYS A 102 -11.43 -12.01 -7.19
C CYS A 102 -12.03 -10.62 -7.45
N MET A 103 -11.29 -9.71 -8.09
CA MET A 103 -11.78 -8.37 -8.42
C MET A 103 -12.93 -8.42 -9.44
N GLU A 104 -12.85 -9.29 -10.45
CA GLU A 104 -13.92 -9.53 -11.42
C GLU A 104 -15.16 -10.13 -10.76
N ALA A 105 -14.98 -10.92 -9.70
CA ALA A 105 -16.09 -11.46 -8.88
C ALA A 105 -16.67 -10.43 -7.90
N GLY A 106 -16.21 -9.17 -7.94
CA GLY A 106 -16.68 -8.07 -7.09
C GLY A 106 -16.12 -8.10 -5.67
N GLU A 107 -14.98 -8.72 -5.45
CA GLU A 107 -14.27 -8.65 -4.18
C GLU A 107 -13.22 -7.51 -4.18
N VAL A 108 -13.07 -6.80 -3.08
CA VAL A 108 -11.91 -5.93 -2.84
C VAL A 108 -10.73 -6.80 -2.48
N VAL A 109 -9.63 -6.71 -3.23
CA VAL A 109 -8.43 -7.53 -2.99
C VAL A 109 -7.39 -6.74 -2.23
N ILE A 110 -6.96 -7.24 -1.07
CA ILE A 110 -5.92 -6.63 -0.25
C ILE A 110 -4.66 -7.46 -0.39
N MET A 111 -3.63 -6.87 -1.02
CA MET A 111 -2.35 -7.51 -1.31
C MET A 111 -1.33 -7.14 -0.25
N SER A 112 -0.93 -8.09 0.59
CA SER A 112 -0.09 -7.90 1.76
C SER A 112 1.28 -8.56 1.63
N ALA A 113 2.17 -8.29 2.58
CA ALA A 113 3.56 -8.71 2.62
C ALA A 113 4.43 -8.12 1.48
N GLY A 114 4.00 -7.00 0.88
CA GLY A 114 4.77 -6.27 -0.12
C GLY A 114 5.15 -7.10 -1.34
N THR A 115 6.43 -7.13 -1.69
CA THR A 115 6.99 -7.98 -2.76
C THR A 115 7.23 -9.43 -2.31
N GLY A 116 7.15 -9.73 -1.01
CA GLY A 116 7.58 -10.99 -0.42
C GLY A 116 9.10 -11.09 -0.22
N ASN A 117 9.86 -10.06 -0.60
CA ASN A 117 11.31 -10.01 -0.50
C ASN A 117 11.78 -8.86 0.39
N PRO A 118 12.84 -9.06 1.21
CA PRO A 118 13.49 -7.98 1.93
C PRO A 118 14.04 -6.90 1.00
N PHE A 119 14.39 -5.74 1.56
CA PHE A 119 15.00 -4.58 0.90
C PHE A 119 14.07 -3.74 0.02
N PHE A 120 12.83 -4.15 -0.17
CA PHE A 120 11.82 -3.39 -0.92
C PHE A 120 10.84 -2.68 0.02
N THR A 121 10.37 -1.52 -0.41
CA THR A 121 9.37 -0.74 0.33
C THR A 121 7.94 -1.15 -0.03
N THR A 122 6.97 -0.63 0.71
CA THR A 122 5.54 -0.74 0.35
C THR A 122 5.25 -0.04 -0.98
N ASP A 123 5.93 1.07 -1.30
CA ASP A 123 5.77 1.77 -2.58
C ASP A 123 6.17 0.87 -3.76
N THR A 124 7.33 0.20 -3.67
CA THR A 124 7.74 -0.79 -4.67
C THR A 124 6.74 -1.95 -4.76
N GLY A 125 6.27 -2.44 -3.62
CA GLY A 125 5.25 -3.49 -3.59
C GLY A 125 3.96 -3.07 -4.28
N SER A 126 3.46 -1.86 -4.04
CA SER A 126 2.23 -1.36 -4.67
C SER A 126 2.40 -1.14 -6.18
N SER A 127 3.54 -0.61 -6.61
CA SER A 127 3.84 -0.46 -8.05
C SER A 127 3.86 -1.80 -8.75
N LEU A 128 4.54 -2.80 -8.17
CA LEU A 128 4.58 -4.16 -8.71
C LEU A 128 3.17 -4.75 -8.84
N ARG A 129 2.35 -4.67 -7.78
CA ARG A 129 0.99 -5.21 -7.79
C ARG A 129 0.09 -4.49 -8.79
N GLY A 130 0.20 -3.14 -8.88
CA GLY A 130 -0.55 -2.36 -9.86
C GLY A 130 -0.27 -2.78 -11.30
N ILE A 131 1.00 -3.01 -11.64
CA ILE A 131 1.41 -3.48 -12.97
C ILE A 131 0.92 -4.92 -13.21
N GLU A 132 1.12 -5.82 -12.25
CA GLU A 132 0.72 -7.22 -12.39
C GLU A 132 -0.78 -7.40 -12.62
N ILE A 133 -1.63 -6.64 -11.93
CA ILE A 133 -3.10 -6.70 -12.10
C ILE A 133 -3.60 -5.82 -13.25
N GLU A 134 -2.71 -5.16 -13.98
CA GLU A 134 -3.03 -4.28 -15.10
C GLU A 134 -3.99 -3.13 -14.71
N ALA A 135 -3.70 -2.50 -13.57
CA ALA A 135 -4.52 -1.43 -13.03
C ALA A 135 -4.50 -0.18 -13.94
N ASP A 136 -5.67 0.38 -14.26
CA ASP A 136 -5.79 1.62 -15.04
C ASP A 136 -5.26 2.83 -14.30
N VAL A 137 -5.38 2.82 -12.97
CA VAL A 137 -4.96 3.94 -12.10
C VAL A 137 -4.36 3.40 -10.81
N MET A 138 -3.25 4.00 -10.38
CA MET A 138 -2.66 3.76 -9.07
C MET A 138 -2.77 5.02 -8.21
N LEU A 139 -3.44 4.93 -7.08
CA LEU A 139 -3.61 6.01 -6.12
C LEU A 139 -2.69 5.79 -4.92
N LYS A 140 -2.02 6.82 -4.49
CA LYS A 140 -1.22 6.81 -3.26
C LYS A 140 -1.86 7.69 -2.18
N GLY A 141 -2.36 7.06 -1.12
CA GLY A 141 -2.80 7.76 0.08
C GLY A 141 -1.60 8.30 0.87
N THR A 142 -1.53 9.61 1.04
CA THR A 142 -0.42 10.28 1.73
C THR A 142 -0.95 11.43 2.60
N ARG A 143 -0.09 11.98 3.48
CA ARG A 143 -0.43 13.12 4.35
C ARG A 143 -0.51 14.45 3.59
N VAL A 144 0.10 14.52 2.42
CA VAL A 144 0.07 15.71 1.54
C VAL A 144 -0.86 15.42 0.36
N ASP A 145 -1.46 16.46 -0.20
CA ASP A 145 -2.51 16.37 -1.21
C ASP A 145 -1.98 16.31 -2.66
N GLY A 146 -0.71 16.04 -2.84
CA GLY A 146 -0.09 15.90 -4.16
C GLY A 146 1.43 15.92 -4.16
N ILE A 147 2.01 16.09 -5.35
CA ILE A 147 3.45 16.19 -5.57
C ILE A 147 3.84 17.66 -5.57
N TYR A 148 4.89 17.98 -4.83
CA TYR A 148 5.40 19.35 -4.65
C TYR A 148 6.85 19.47 -5.11
N THR A 149 7.28 20.69 -5.40
CA THR A 149 8.67 21.02 -5.75
C THR A 149 9.67 20.73 -4.62
N ALA A 150 9.20 20.72 -3.37
CA ALA A 150 9.91 20.33 -2.15
C ALA A 150 8.90 19.81 -1.12
N ASP A 151 9.36 19.37 0.05
CA ASP A 151 8.48 18.92 1.14
C ASP A 151 7.68 20.11 1.71
N PRO A 152 6.34 20.21 1.50
CA PRO A 152 5.55 21.35 1.94
C PRO A 152 5.44 21.45 3.47
N GLU A 153 5.72 20.38 4.22
CA GLU A 153 5.77 20.40 5.68
C GLU A 153 7.03 21.10 6.21
N LYS A 154 8.09 21.24 5.37
CA LYS A 154 9.37 21.85 5.74
C LYS A 154 9.66 23.14 5.00
N ASP A 155 9.16 23.25 3.78
CA ASP A 155 9.40 24.40 2.91
C ASP A 155 8.04 25.05 2.52
N PRO A 156 7.69 26.19 3.15
CA PRO A 156 6.44 26.89 2.86
C PRO A 156 6.41 27.51 1.45
N THR A 157 7.55 27.54 0.73
CA THR A 157 7.61 28.02 -0.67
C THR A 157 7.38 26.89 -1.69
N ALA A 158 7.22 25.64 -1.22
CA ALA A 158 6.95 24.51 -2.07
C ALA A 158 5.64 24.69 -2.84
N THR A 159 5.68 24.50 -4.15
CA THR A 159 4.51 24.60 -5.02
C THR A 159 4.06 23.22 -5.49
N LYS A 160 2.75 23.00 -5.49
CA LYS A 160 2.14 21.75 -5.95
C LYS A 160 2.13 21.69 -7.47
N PHE A 161 2.49 20.54 -8.01
CA PHE A 161 2.26 20.24 -9.42
C PHE A 161 0.81 19.84 -9.64
N HIS A 162 0.20 20.34 -10.71
CA HIS A 162 -1.08 19.85 -11.19
C HIS A 162 -0.87 18.50 -11.89
N ASP A 163 0.07 18.47 -12.82
CA ASP A 163 0.51 17.30 -13.55
C ASP A 163 2.04 17.28 -13.61
N ILE A 164 2.63 16.10 -13.53
CA ILE A 164 4.08 15.90 -13.68
C ILE A 164 4.34 14.50 -14.23
N THR A 165 5.29 14.37 -15.14
CA THR A 165 5.70 13.07 -15.67
C THR A 165 6.67 12.37 -14.74
N TYR A 166 6.72 11.03 -14.80
CA TYR A 166 7.70 10.25 -14.05
C TYR A 166 9.13 10.62 -14.40
N ASP A 167 9.41 10.96 -15.69
CA ASP A 167 10.73 11.45 -16.12
C ASP A 167 11.13 12.72 -15.39
N GLU A 168 10.22 13.66 -15.24
CA GLU A 168 10.48 14.91 -14.55
C GLU A 168 10.63 14.71 -13.04
N VAL A 169 9.85 13.78 -12.44
CA VAL A 169 10.01 13.37 -11.04
C VAL A 169 11.42 12.82 -10.81
N LEU A 170 11.89 11.92 -11.67
CA LEU A 170 13.22 11.33 -11.61
C LEU A 170 14.33 12.37 -11.81
N LYS A 171 14.22 13.21 -12.84
CA LYS A 171 15.17 14.26 -13.18
C LYS A 171 15.34 15.28 -12.05
N ARG A 172 14.25 15.66 -11.39
CA ARG A 172 14.27 16.62 -10.28
C ARG A 172 14.59 15.97 -8.94
N GLY A 173 14.66 14.64 -8.87
CA GLY A 173 14.89 13.91 -7.62
C GLY A 173 13.79 14.09 -6.57
N LEU A 174 12.53 14.25 -7.02
CA LEU A 174 11.39 14.44 -6.11
C LEU A 174 11.08 13.17 -5.33
N LYS A 175 10.83 13.33 -4.04
CA LYS A 175 10.62 12.20 -3.10
C LYS A 175 9.14 11.89 -2.90
N VAL A 176 8.45 11.47 -3.95
CA VAL A 176 7.04 11.06 -3.90
C VAL A 176 6.92 9.63 -3.39
N MET A 177 7.73 8.76 -3.93
CA MET A 177 7.93 7.36 -3.57
C MET A 177 9.42 7.01 -3.77
N ASP A 178 9.83 5.80 -3.43
CA ASP A 178 11.21 5.40 -3.68
C ASP A 178 11.52 5.30 -5.19
N LEU A 179 12.82 5.33 -5.52
CA LEU A 179 13.28 5.36 -6.90
C LEU A 179 12.83 4.13 -7.69
N THR A 180 12.88 2.94 -7.07
CA THR A 180 12.47 1.68 -7.71
C THR A 180 10.99 1.73 -8.09
N ALA A 181 10.13 2.15 -7.16
CA ALA A 181 8.70 2.31 -7.40
C ALA A 181 8.42 3.32 -8.54
N THR A 182 9.13 4.46 -8.52
CA THR A 182 8.98 5.50 -9.55
C THR A 182 9.37 4.98 -10.94
N CYS A 183 10.49 4.23 -11.02
CA CYS A 183 10.92 3.62 -12.29
C CYS A 183 9.91 2.59 -12.80
N MET A 184 9.36 1.76 -11.92
CA MET A 184 8.36 0.76 -12.30
C MET A 184 7.07 1.40 -12.83
N CYS A 185 6.61 2.48 -12.21
CA CYS A 185 5.40 3.19 -12.67
C CYS A 185 5.58 3.95 -13.99
N LYS A 186 6.83 4.17 -14.42
CA LYS A 186 7.11 4.80 -15.70
C LYS A 186 6.91 3.84 -16.89
N GLU A 187 7.15 2.54 -16.70
CA GLU A 187 6.99 1.50 -17.71
C GLU A 187 5.52 1.19 -18.02
#